data_760e2eef19028ff190b6fad4b9188235
#
_entry.id   760e2eef19028ff190b6fad4b9188235
#
_cell.length_a   1.000
_cell.length_b   1.000
_cell.length_c   1.000
_cell.angle_alpha   90.00
_cell.angle_beta   90.00
_cell.angle_gamma   90.00
#
_symmetry.space_group_name_H-M   'P 1'
#
loop_
_entity.id
_entity.type
_entity.pdbx_description
1 polymer ?
#
loop_
_entity_poly.entity_id
_entity_poly.type
_entity_poly.pdbx_seq_one_letter_code
_entity_poly.pdbx_strand_id
1 'polypeptide(L)'
;QEISGKEEEIEFNPGRLEEVNGRLNLIYTLQQKHRVSTVDELLALADDYAAKLSNITSSDEQIETLKARSEALYNKVKRQAAVLTGLRTAAAREVEKQMAARLIPLGMPNVRFQVEIGIRKEPGAHGADTVNFLFSANKNGALQNISSVASGGEIARVMLSVKAMIAGAVKLP
;
A
#
# COMPACT_ATOMS: atom_id res chain seq x y z
N GLN A 1 67.64 -15.33 -52.74
CA GLN A 1 66.83 -14.19 -53.25
C GLN A 1 65.42 -14.12 -52.61
N GLU A 2 64.84 -15.24 -52.10
CA GLU A 2 63.50 -15.19 -51.42
C GLU A 2 63.50 -14.69 -49.94
N ILE A 3 64.64 -14.73 -49.27
CA ILE A 3 64.77 -14.34 -47.91
C ILE A 3 64.97 -12.81 -47.81
N SER A 4 65.66 -12.19 -48.75
CA SER A 4 65.92 -10.74 -48.81
C SER A 4 64.65 -9.88 -49.06
N GLY A 5 63.65 -10.47 -49.78
CA GLY A 5 62.42 -9.76 -50.09
C GLY A 5 61.40 -9.75 -48.95
N LYS A 6 61.59 -10.65 -48.00
CA LYS A 6 60.71 -10.65 -46.80
C LYS A 6 61.20 -9.73 -45.67
N GLU A 7 62.48 -9.36 -45.65
CA GLU A 7 63.02 -8.40 -44.68
C GLU A 7 62.53 -6.97 -44.94
N GLU A 8 62.28 -6.60 -46.20
CA GLU A 8 61.76 -5.30 -46.58
C GLU A 8 60.28 -5.05 -46.29
N GLU A 9 59.51 -6.13 -46.04
CA GLU A 9 58.09 -6.04 -45.69
C GLU A 9 57.83 -5.91 -44.16
N ILE A 10 58.87 -6.04 -43.34
CA ILE A 10 58.69 -5.94 -41.88
C ILE A 10 58.85 -4.47 -41.45
N GLU A 11 57.80 -3.72 -41.45
CA GLU A 11 57.75 -2.40 -40.80
C GLU A 11 57.90 -2.56 -39.28
N PHE A 12 59.11 -2.28 -38.80
CA PHE A 12 59.35 -2.21 -37.37
C PHE A 12 58.70 -0.97 -36.75
N ASN A 13 57.50 -1.16 -36.18
CA ASN A 13 56.78 -0.06 -35.53
C ASN A 13 56.77 -0.30 -34.01
N PRO A 14 57.71 0.29 -33.23
CA PRO A 14 57.82 0.06 -31.80
C PRO A 14 56.56 0.55 -31.02
N GLY A 15 55.93 1.60 -31.48
CA GLY A 15 54.71 2.12 -30.84
C GLY A 15 53.54 1.14 -30.97
N ARG A 16 53.43 0.48 -32.15
CA ARG A 16 52.42 -0.58 -32.32
C ARG A 16 52.70 -1.82 -31.50
N LEU A 17 53.96 -2.18 -31.33
CA LEU A 17 54.35 -3.29 -30.45
C LEU A 17 54.00 -3.03 -29.00
N GLU A 18 54.25 -1.81 -28.51
CA GLU A 18 53.92 -1.38 -27.15
C GLU A 18 52.40 -1.38 -26.93
N GLU A 19 51.61 -0.89 -27.88
CA GLU A 19 50.15 -0.94 -27.84
C GLU A 19 49.60 -2.35 -27.74
N VAL A 20 50.10 -3.26 -28.59
CA VAL A 20 49.69 -4.68 -28.61
C VAL A 20 50.06 -5.39 -27.32
N ASN A 21 51.27 -5.16 -26.80
CA ASN A 21 51.72 -5.73 -25.54
C ASN A 21 50.87 -5.20 -24.37
N GLY A 22 50.56 -3.91 -24.36
CA GLY A 22 49.67 -3.31 -23.36
C GLY A 22 48.28 -3.96 -23.35
N ARG A 23 47.72 -4.22 -24.55
CA ARG A 23 46.42 -4.88 -24.69
C ARG A 23 46.44 -6.34 -24.24
N LEU A 24 47.51 -7.09 -24.59
CA LEU A 24 47.69 -8.46 -24.11
C LEU A 24 47.80 -8.54 -22.59
N ASN A 25 48.62 -7.67 -22.01
CA ASN A 25 48.79 -7.63 -20.56
C ASN A 25 47.45 -7.31 -19.87
N LEU A 26 46.63 -6.42 -20.40
CA LEU A 26 45.29 -6.14 -19.88
C LEU A 26 44.40 -7.39 -19.93
N ILE A 27 44.39 -8.11 -21.07
CA ILE A 27 43.61 -9.34 -21.20
C ILE A 27 44.04 -10.39 -20.20
N TYR A 28 45.35 -10.65 -20.06
CA TYR A 28 45.88 -11.62 -19.08
C TYR A 28 45.56 -11.20 -17.63
N THR A 29 45.63 -9.93 -17.32
CA THR A 29 45.27 -9.40 -15.98
C THR A 29 43.80 -9.63 -15.69
N LEU A 30 42.91 -9.39 -16.67
CA LEU A 30 41.47 -9.63 -16.51
C LEU A 30 41.16 -11.15 -16.40
N GLN A 31 41.84 -11.98 -17.18
CA GLN A 31 41.70 -13.44 -17.07
C GLN A 31 42.06 -13.93 -15.66
N GLN A 32 43.20 -13.49 -15.14
CA GLN A 32 43.62 -13.81 -13.76
C GLN A 32 42.66 -13.31 -12.70
N LYS A 33 42.24 -12.04 -12.82
CA LYS A 33 41.30 -11.41 -11.88
C LYS A 33 39.98 -12.18 -11.80
N HIS A 34 39.47 -12.60 -12.93
CA HIS A 34 38.16 -13.28 -13.04
C HIS A 34 38.25 -14.80 -13.07
N ARG A 35 39.50 -15.36 -13.01
CA ARG A 35 39.75 -16.80 -13.00
C ARG A 35 39.19 -17.53 -14.23
N VAL A 36 39.34 -16.93 -15.39
CA VAL A 36 38.94 -17.46 -16.68
C VAL A 36 40.18 -17.70 -17.57
N SER A 37 40.09 -18.64 -18.51
CA SER A 37 41.26 -19.07 -19.26
C SER A 37 41.27 -18.55 -20.71
N THR A 38 40.12 -18.15 -21.23
CA THR A 38 39.96 -17.71 -22.60
C THR A 38 39.34 -16.30 -22.72
N VAL A 39 39.51 -15.68 -23.89
CA VAL A 39 38.89 -14.38 -24.16
C VAL A 39 37.37 -14.56 -24.31
N ASP A 40 36.89 -15.67 -24.83
CA ASP A 40 35.47 -15.96 -25.00
C ASP A 40 34.78 -16.07 -23.64
N GLU A 41 35.44 -16.65 -22.62
CA GLU A 41 34.94 -16.69 -21.26
C GLU A 41 34.88 -15.28 -20.64
N LEU A 42 35.87 -14.39 -20.96
CA LEU A 42 35.82 -13.00 -20.51
C LEU A 42 34.63 -12.23 -21.13
N LEU A 43 34.37 -12.45 -22.42
CA LEU A 43 33.26 -11.84 -23.11
C LEU A 43 31.92 -12.33 -22.56
N ALA A 44 31.77 -13.63 -22.35
CA ALA A 44 30.57 -14.21 -21.75
C ALA A 44 30.32 -13.64 -20.31
N LEU A 45 31.40 -13.45 -19.53
CA LEU A 45 31.32 -12.83 -18.22
C LEU A 45 30.91 -11.34 -18.29
N ALA A 46 31.41 -10.62 -19.27
CA ALA A 46 31.02 -9.22 -19.50
C ALA A 46 29.54 -9.10 -19.87
N ASP A 47 29.04 -10.00 -20.73
CA ASP A 47 27.62 -10.06 -21.10
C ASP A 47 26.72 -10.41 -19.90
N ASP A 48 27.14 -11.36 -19.06
CA ASP A 48 26.42 -11.71 -17.84
C ASP A 48 26.34 -10.52 -16.86
N TYR A 49 27.46 -9.80 -16.66
CA TYR A 49 27.44 -8.61 -15.83
C TYR A 49 26.60 -7.48 -16.42
N ALA A 50 26.63 -7.29 -17.73
CA ALA A 50 25.79 -6.31 -18.41
C ALA A 50 24.29 -6.63 -18.22
N ALA A 51 23.92 -7.91 -18.37
CA ALA A 51 22.56 -8.37 -18.16
C ALA A 51 22.11 -8.18 -16.68
N LYS A 52 22.98 -8.53 -15.73
CA LYS A 52 22.70 -8.31 -14.29
C LYS A 52 22.53 -6.84 -13.96
N LEU A 53 23.39 -5.98 -14.49
CA LEU A 53 23.30 -4.52 -14.28
C LEU A 53 22.00 -3.96 -14.86
N SER A 54 21.63 -4.38 -16.06
CA SER A 54 20.37 -3.97 -16.69
C SER A 54 19.15 -4.40 -15.86
N ASN A 55 19.16 -5.63 -15.33
CA ASN A 55 18.10 -6.12 -14.46
C ASN A 55 17.99 -5.33 -13.15
N ILE A 56 19.11 -4.96 -12.54
CA ILE A 56 19.13 -4.14 -11.32
C ILE A 56 18.54 -2.76 -11.61
N THR A 57 18.99 -2.09 -12.66
CA THR A 57 18.50 -0.76 -13.04
C THR A 57 16.99 -0.76 -13.33
N SER A 58 16.51 -1.76 -14.08
CA SER A 58 15.08 -1.90 -14.38
C SER A 58 14.24 -2.19 -13.12
N SER A 59 14.80 -2.94 -12.17
CA SER A 59 14.16 -3.21 -10.88
C SER A 59 14.04 -1.96 -10.03
N ASP A 60 15.06 -1.12 -9.98
CA ASP A 60 15.04 0.15 -9.25
C ASP A 60 13.97 1.11 -9.83
N GLU A 61 13.87 1.21 -11.14
CA GLU A 61 12.82 2.01 -11.80
C GLU A 61 11.41 1.48 -11.50
N GLN A 62 11.24 0.15 -11.48
CA GLN A 62 9.97 -0.48 -11.11
C GLN A 62 9.61 -0.22 -9.65
N ILE A 63 10.57 -0.29 -8.73
CA ILE A 63 10.36 0.02 -7.31
C ILE A 63 9.89 1.45 -7.13
N GLU A 64 10.54 2.42 -7.76
CA GLU A 64 10.14 3.83 -7.67
C GLU A 64 8.74 4.07 -8.27
N THR A 65 8.44 3.45 -9.40
CA THR A 65 7.10 3.51 -10.02
C THR A 65 6.02 2.93 -9.09
N LEU A 66 6.30 1.77 -8.49
CA LEU A 66 5.36 1.13 -7.55
C LEU A 66 5.18 1.93 -6.26
N LYS A 67 6.23 2.54 -5.72
CA LYS A 67 6.15 3.45 -4.57
C LYS A 67 5.26 4.64 -4.88
N ALA A 68 5.50 5.33 -5.99
CA ALA A 68 4.71 6.49 -6.40
C ALA A 68 3.22 6.11 -6.61
N ARG A 69 2.95 4.96 -7.22
CA ARG A 69 1.59 4.43 -7.40
C ARG A 69 0.92 4.10 -6.08
N SER A 70 1.65 3.45 -5.17
CA SER A 70 1.17 3.10 -3.82
C SER A 70 0.78 4.36 -3.05
N GLU A 71 1.63 5.39 -3.05
CA GLU A 71 1.36 6.66 -2.39
C GLU A 71 0.15 7.39 -2.98
N ALA A 72 0.03 7.42 -4.30
CA ALA A 72 -1.11 8.02 -4.97
C ALA A 72 -2.43 7.32 -4.62
N LEU A 73 -2.43 5.98 -4.58
CA LEU A 73 -3.59 5.18 -4.18
C LEU A 73 -3.93 5.38 -2.70
N TYR A 74 -2.94 5.40 -1.82
CA TYR A 74 -3.14 5.64 -0.40
C TYR A 74 -3.76 7.02 -0.13
N ASN A 75 -3.29 8.05 -0.82
CA ASN A 75 -3.86 9.39 -0.74
C ASN A 75 -5.31 9.45 -1.26
N LYS A 76 -5.63 8.66 -2.31
CA LYS A 76 -7.02 8.52 -2.80
C LYS A 76 -7.91 7.85 -1.76
N VAL A 77 -7.45 6.77 -1.14
CA VAL A 77 -8.19 6.06 -0.06
C VAL A 77 -8.44 7.00 1.12
N LYS A 78 -7.43 7.75 1.57
CA LYS A 78 -7.59 8.74 2.65
C LYS A 78 -8.67 9.78 2.36
N ARG A 79 -8.67 10.33 1.14
CA ARG A 79 -9.70 11.31 0.74
C ARG A 79 -11.11 10.69 0.75
N GLN A 80 -11.26 9.48 0.21
CA GLN A 80 -12.55 8.79 0.20
C GLN A 80 -13.01 8.41 1.62
N ALA A 81 -12.10 7.99 2.48
CA ALA A 81 -12.39 7.72 3.88
C ALA A 81 -12.89 8.98 4.61
N ALA A 82 -12.26 10.14 4.39
CA ALA A 82 -12.70 11.41 4.99
C ALA A 82 -14.11 11.81 4.53
N VAL A 83 -14.45 11.63 3.26
CA VAL A 83 -15.81 11.85 2.75
C VAL A 83 -16.81 10.92 3.44
N LEU A 84 -16.46 9.63 3.57
CA LEU A 84 -17.30 8.65 4.26
C LEU A 84 -17.52 9.00 5.74
N THR A 85 -16.47 9.45 6.44
CA THR A 85 -16.56 9.95 7.83
C THR A 85 -17.55 11.11 7.93
N GLY A 86 -17.48 12.07 7.01
CA GLY A 86 -18.43 13.20 6.97
C GLY A 86 -19.88 12.75 6.78
N LEU A 87 -20.12 11.83 5.85
CA LEU A 87 -21.46 11.26 5.61
C LEU A 87 -21.96 10.48 6.83
N ARG A 88 -21.13 9.68 7.47
CA ARG A 88 -21.48 8.94 8.70
C ARG A 88 -21.80 9.87 9.85
N THR A 89 -21.03 10.93 10.02
CA THR A 89 -21.28 11.93 11.06
C THR A 89 -22.63 12.63 10.87
N ALA A 90 -22.97 12.97 9.63
CA ALA A 90 -24.27 13.55 9.33
C ALA A 90 -25.41 12.55 9.58
N ALA A 91 -25.25 11.31 9.11
CA ALA A 91 -26.22 10.24 9.32
C ALA A 91 -26.37 9.87 10.81
N ALA A 92 -25.30 9.89 11.60
CA ALA A 92 -25.32 9.62 13.02
C ALA A 92 -26.29 10.56 13.77
N ARG A 93 -26.24 11.85 13.48
CA ARG A 93 -27.15 12.85 14.09
C ARG A 93 -28.62 12.58 13.77
N GLU A 94 -28.91 12.18 12.55
CA GLU A 94 -30.27 11.82 12.16
C GLU A 94 -30.74 10.53 12.84
N VAL A 95 -29.88 9.53 12.93
CA VAL A 95 -30.13 8.28 13.66
C VAL A 95 -30.42 8.56 15.14
N GLU A 96 -29.60 9.38 15.80
CA GLU A 96 -29.79 9.77 17.20
C GLU A 96 -31.17 10.41 17.42
N LYS A 97 -31.54 11.37 16.57
CA LYS A 97 -32.83 12.05 16.62
C LYS A 97 -34.00 11.08 16.43
N GLN A 98 -33.93 10.23 15.43
CA GLN A 98 -34.98 9.25 15.13
C GLN A 98 -35.10 8.18 16.22
N MET A 99 -33.99 7.72 16.78
CA MET A 99 -34.01 6.77 17.88
C MET A 99 -34.66 7.36 19.14
N ALA A 100 -34.32 8.58 19.51
CA ALA A 100 -34.97 9.26 20.63
C ALA A 100 -36.48 9.41 20.40
N ALA A 101 -36.91 9.86 19.22
CA ALA A 101 -38.32 10.03 18.89
C ALA A 101 -39.12 8.71 18.94
N ARG A 102 -38.51 7.58 18.64
CA ARG A 102 -39.14 6.23 18.67
C ARG A 102 -39.11 5.59 20.05
N LEU A 103 -38.09 5.84 20.86
CA LEU A 103 -37.93 5.21 22.17
C LEU A 103 -38.77 5.90 23.26
N ILE A 104 -39.01 7.20 23.14
CA ILE A 104 -39.85 7.94 24.08
C ILE A 104 -41.28 7.35 24.20
N PRO A 105 -42.04 7.10 23.09
CA PRO A 105 -43.37 6.49 23.18
C PRO A 105 -43.35 5.04 23.66
N LEU A 106 -42.22 4.36 23.57
CA LEU A 106 -42.06 2.99 24.08
C LEU A 106 -41.78 2.93 25.59
N GLY A 107 -42.01 4.01 26.32
CA GLY A 107 -41.85 4.09 27.75
C GLY A 107 -40.44 4.41 28.23
N MET A 108 -39.64 5.07 27.39
CA MET A 108 -38.27 5.48 27.69
C MET A 108 -38.10 7.03 27.58
N PRO A 109 -38.79 7.82 28.41
CA PRO A 109 -38.85 9.29 28.27
C PRO A 109 -37.51 9.98 28.49
N ASN A 110 -36.60 9.34 29.22
CA ASN A 110 -35.27 9.86 29.56
C ASN A 110 -34.14 9.19 28.82
N VAL A 111 -34.45 8.56 27.70
CA VAL A 111 -33.44 7.85 26.88
C VAL A 111 -32.39 8.80 26.34
N ARG A 112 -31.15 8.33 26.36
CA ARG A 112 -30.03 8.94 25.65
C ARG A 112 -29.47 7.91 24.71
N PHE A 113 -29.41 8.28 23.47
CA PHE A 113 -28.82 7.46 22.38
C PHE A 113 -27.78 8.30 21.66
N GLN A 114 -26.58 7.76 21.50
CA GLN A 114 -25.47 8.46 20.86
C GLN A 114 -24.74 7.51 19.93
N VAL A 115 -24.34 8.03 18.78
CA VAL A 115 -23.48 7.33 17.82
C VAL A 115 -22.08 7.91 17.91
N GLU A 116 -21.18 7.15 18.50
CA GLU A 116 -19.78 7.53 18.62
C GLU A 116 -19.04 7.10 17.36
N ILE A 117 -18.36 8.07 16.73
CA ILE A 117 -17.50 7.82 15.56
C ILE A 117 -16.05 8.04 15.97
N GLY A 118 -15.31 6.94 16.11
CA GLY A 118 -13.88 6.97 16.36
C GLY A 118 -13.09 6.91 15.06
N ILE A 119 -11.88 7.48 15.04
CA ILE A 119 -11.00 7.48 13.86
C ILE A 119 -9.87 6.46 14.06
N ARG A 120 -9.64 5.62 13.07
CA ARG A 120 -8.50 4.69 13.02
C ARG A 120 -7.30 5.36 12.39
N LYS A 121 -6.10 4.95 12.78
CA LYS A 121 -4.84 5.40 12.15
C LYS A 121 -4.78 5.03 10.67
N GLU A 122 -5.21 3.83 10.34
CA GLU A 122 -5.17 3.26 8.99
C GLU A 122 -6.60 2.97 8.50
N PRO A 123 -6.94 3.41 7.28
CA PRO A 123 -8.22 3.06 6.65
C PRO A 123 -8.27 1.56 6.34
N GLY A 124 -9.38 0.92 6.68
CA GLY A 124 -9.65 -0.48 6.32
C GLY A 124 -10.64 -0.59 5.16
N ALA A 125 -11.12 -1.81 4.89
CA ALA A 125 -12.08 -2.09 3.82
C ALA A 125 -13.40 -1.28 3.95
N HIS A 126 -13.76 -0.85 5.15
CA HIS A 126 -14.97 -0.09 5.46
C HIS A 126 -14.71 1.38 5.83
N GLY A 127 -13.56 1.93 5.46
CA GLY A 127 -13.15 3.30 5.76
C GLY A 127 -12.26 3.42 7.00
N ALA A 128 -12.08 4.64 7.49
CA ALA A 128 -11.19 4.96 8.60
C ALA A 128 -11.92 5.12 9.95
N ASP A 129 -13.19 4.74 10.03
CA ASP A 129 -14.01 4.95 11.21
C ASP A 129 -14.28 3.67 11.99
N THR A 130 -14.45 3.82 13.29
CA THR A 130 -15.20 2.88 14.14
C THR A 130 -16.51 3.53 14.51
N VAL A 131 -17.60 2.76 14.51
CA VAL A 131 -18.92 3.25 14.87
C VAL A 131 -19.41 2.44 16.08
N ASN A 132 -19.68 3.11 17.17
CA ASN A 132 -20.24 2.53 18.38
C ASN A 132 -21.60 3.17 18.69
N PHE A 133 -22.58 2.35 19.01
CA PHE A 133 -23.88 2.80 19.47
C PHE A 133 -23.89 2.78 20.99
N LEU A 134 -24.03 3.96 21.57
CA LEU A 134 -24.07 4.16 23.02
C LEU A 134 -25.50 4.47 23.45
N PHE A 135 -25.91 3.92 24.58
CA PHE A 135 -27.26 3.99 25.07
C PHE A 135 -27.28 4.17 26.59
N SER A 136 -28.27 4.93 27.08
CA SER A 136 -28.67 4.97 28.49
C SER A 136 -30.17 5.15 28.56
N ALA A 137 -30.87 4.35 29.38
CA ALA A 137 -32.29 4.51 29.67
C ALA A 137 -32.61 5.70 30.56
N ASN A 138 -31.63 6.19 31.34
CA ASN A 138 -31.78 7.22 32.35
C ASN A 138 -31.04 8.49 31.95
N LYS A 139 -31.62 9.64 32.29
CA LYS A 139 -31.04 10.97 31.98
C LYS A 139 -29.63 11.14 32.54
N ASN A 140 -29.37 10.65 33.75
CA ASN A 140 -28.09 10.78 34.47
C ASN A 140 -27.25 9.48 34.42
N GLY A 141 -27.70 8.44 33.69
CA GLY A 141 -26.97 7.19 33.54
C GLY A 141 -25.76 7.37 32.64
N ALA A 142 -24.71 6.59 32.87
CA ALA A 142 -23.58 6.53 31.95
C ALA A 142 -24.03 5.93 30.59
N LEU A 143 -23.57 6.54 29.52
CA LEU A 143 -23.72 5.95 28.17
C LEU A 143 -22.86 4.68 28.09
N GLN A 144 -23.46 3.58 27.73
CA GLN A 144 -22.81 2.28 27.59
C GLN A 144 -23.05 1.73 26.19
N ASN A 145 -22.16 0.89 25.72
CA ASN A 145 -22.39 0.20 24.45
C ASN A 145 -23.66 -0.65 24.53
N ILE A 146 -24.49 -0.59 23.49
CA ILE A 146 -25.76 -1.33 23.44
C ILE A 146 -25.57 -2.82 23.73
N SER A 147 -24.45 -3.38 23.29
CA SER A 147 -24.12 -4.81 23.53
C SER A 147 -23.89 -5.14 25.01
N SER A 148 -23.62 -4.17 25.87
CA SER A 148 -23.37 -4.33 27.31
C SER A 148 -24.55 -3.94 28.20
N VAL A 149 -25.70 -3.54 27.62
CA VAL A 149 -26.90 -3.20 28.37
C VAL A 149 -27.53 -4.46 28.98
N ALA A 150 -27.74 -4.45 30.29
CA ALA A 150 -28.18 -5.61 31.06
C ALA A 150 -29.68 -5.93 30.96
N SER A 151 -30.54 -4.96 30.57
CA SER A 151 -31.99 -5.14 30.52
C SER A 151 -32.49 -5.67 29.19
N GLY A 152 -33.01 -6.90 29.16
CA GLY A 152 -33.59 -7.50 27.97
C GLY A 152 -34.76 -6.70 27.38
N GLY A 153 -35.59 -6.08 28.21
CA GLY A 153 -36.71 -5.24 27.77
C GLY A 153 -36.25 -3.93 27.11
N GLU A 154 -35.16 -3.33 27.56
CA GLU A 154 -34.57 -2.12 26.96
C GLU A 154 -33.95 -2.45 25.61
N ILE A 155 -33.18 -3.55 25.53
CA ILE A 155 -32.59 -4.03 24.28
C ILE A 155 -33.68 -4.33 23.24
N ALA A 156 -34.78 -5.00 23.63
CA ALA A 156 -35.88 -5.33 22.72
C ALA A 156 -36.52 -4.06 22.12
N ARG A 157 -36.73 -3.01 22.90
CA ARG A 157 -37.29 -1.72 22.42
C ARG A 157 -36.31 -1.00 21.48
N VAL A 158 -35.02 -0.98 21.84
CA VAL A 158 -33.97 -0.42 20.97
C VAL A 158 -33.92 -1.16 19.64
N MET A 159 -33.90 -2.51 19.66
CA MET A 159 -33.88 -3.32 18.46
C MET A 159 -35.13 -3.16 17.60
N LEU A 160 -36.33 -3.04 18.23
CA LEU A 160 -37.57 -2.72 17.52
C LEU A 160 -37.49 -1.37 16.82
N SER A 161 -36.98 -0.36 17.52
CA SER A 161 -36.81 0.99 16.96
C SER A 161 -35.82 1.02 15.79
N VAL A 162 -34.70 0.31 15.89
CA VAL A 162 -33.71 0.15 14.79
C VAL A 162 -34.34 -0.56 13.60
N LYS A 163 -35.06 -1.67 13.82
CA LYS A 163 -35.75 -2.40 12.76
C LYS A 163 -36.79 -1.54 12.06
N ALA A 164 -37.58 -0.79 12.80
CA ALA A 164 -38.59 0.12 12.24
C ALA A 164 -37.95 1.28 11.42
N MET A 165 -36.78 1.76 11.85
CA MET A 165 -36.04 2.76 11.12
C MET A 165 -35.48 2.21 9.80
N ILE A 166 -34.90 1.02 9.83
CA ILE A 166 -34.37 0.35 8.63
C ILE A 166 -35.50 0.03 7.65
N ALA A 167 -36.65 -0.49 8.14
CA ALA A 167 -37.80 -0.80 7.30
C ALA A 167 -38.37 0.44 6.58
N GLY A 168 -38.29 1.63 7.21
CA GLY A 168 -38.69 2.87 6.58
C GLY A 168 -37.67 3.43 5.57
N ALA A 169 -36.38 3.09 5.71
CA ALA A 169 -35.33 3.53 4.82
C ALA A 169 -35.07 2.58 3.64
N VAL A 170 -35.24 1.30 3.88
CA VAL A 170 -35.16 0.25 2.86
C VAL A 170 -36.61 -0.16 2.58
N LYS A 171 -37.12 0.08 1.36
CA LYS A 171 -38.39 -0.52 0.93
C LYS A 171 -38.19 -2.02 0.96
N LEU A 172 -38.56 -2.65 2.09
CA LEU A 172 -38.65 -4.11 2.18
C LEU A 172 -39.79 -4.55 1.25
N PRO A 173 -39.57 -5.62 0.48
CA PRO A 173 -40.61 -6.15 -0.38
C PRO A 173 -41.83 -6.65 0.40
#